data_962d9167b04c86ccf686fd2ee56eb689
#
_entry.id   962d9167b04c86ccf686fd2ee56eb689
#
_cell.length_a   1.000
_cell.length_b   1.000
_cell.length_c   1.000
_cell.angle_alpha   90.00
_cell.angle_beta   90.00
_cell.angle_gamma   90.00
#
_symmetry.space_group_name_H-M   'P 1'
#
loop_
_entity.id
_entity.type
_entity.pdbx_description
1 polymer ?
#
loop_
_entity_poly.entity_id
_entity_poly.type
_entity_poly.pdbx_seq_one_letter_code
_entity_poly.pdbx_strand_id
1 'polypeptide(L)'
;VLTMLSGAMASMRAGDPRLLSSDLGPVIDQGAQAELNTHIQRMHREATFIAKVELDQSCQYGSFIAPHVFELNSIDQLEDEVFGPVLHVIRYAAKDLHAVIAQINATGYGLTLGIHSRIEAFAETVFRNTIAGNTYINRNMVGAVVGVNPFGGRGLSGTGPKAGGPNYLLQFSNCARQLPNVSRDFELNQLPSASTTEESAMVGRAHTAMATWHKHVIEQRISMTFRATAVMADTAVDGILRAKLAAPLLLPGPTGEENQLSLVARGVMLVIVQDSDTAQETVKQIGSALLCGCPVIIAAQDNHISAIHDIQHTFNAVGLPDGLLQTVDFDRIGALTQHPDIAGVVANSKNVSSQSLRQLIAQRDGSIIPLIEWPKSNKGYNYHWLLGFLSERTRTENLVARGGNTQLFNLAE
;
A
#
# COMPACT_ATOMS: atom_id res chain seq x y z
N VAL A 1 26.93 -15.05 6.85
CA VAL A 1 25.49 -15.27 7.01
C VAL A 1 25.12 -16.66 6.52
N LEU A 2 25.37 -17.06 5.25
CA LEU A 2 24.95 -18.36 4.69
C LEU A 2 25.48 -19.57 5.48
N THR A 3 26.74 -19.55 5.91
CA THR A 3 27.34 -20.61 6.75
C THR A 3 26.59 -20.76 8.07
N MET A 4 26.24 -19.63 8.71
CA MET A 4 25.46 -19.63 9.97
C MET A 4 24.03 -20.13 9.74
N LEU A 5 23.41 -19.74 8.63
CA LEU A 5 22.08 -20.20 8.24
C LEU A 5 22.06 -21.71 8.02
N SER A 6 23.01 -22.24 7.27
CA SER A 6 23.13 -23.69 7.06
C SER A 6 23.34 -24.44 8.39
N GLY A 7 24.16 -23.88 9.29
CA GLY A 7 24.35 -24.45 10.63
C GLY A 7 23.08 -24.46 11.49
N ALA A 8 22.30 -23.38 11.45
CA ALA A 8 21.01 -23.31 12.13
C ALA A 8 20.00 -24.30 11.55
N MET A 9 19.94 -24.42 10.22
CA MET A 9 19.06 -25.40 9.56
C MET A 9 19.41 -26.85 9.92
N ALA A 10 20.69 -27.16 10.09
CA ALA A 10 21.12 -28.52 10.47
C ALA A 10 20.62 -28.94 11.88
N SER A 11 20.22 -27.98 12.72
CA SER A 11 19.63 -28.24 14.04
C SER A 11 18.10 -28.25 14.03
N MET A 12 17.45 -27.84 12.93
CA MET A 12 15.99 -27.83 12.81
C MET A 12 15.41 -29.22 12.63
N ARG A 13 14.21 -29.44 13.15
CA ARG A 13 13.47 -30.69 13.05
C ARG A 13 12.07 -30.44 12.49
N ALA A 14 11.75 -31.09 11.38
CA ALA A 14 10.38 -31.20 10.90
C ALA A 14 9.73 -32.46 11.51
N GLY A 15 8.48 -32.35 11.94
CA GLY A 15 7.78 -33.46 12.59
C GLY A 15 6.38 -33.11 13.07
N ASP A 16 5.82 -33.93 13.96
CA ASP A 16 4.50 -33.69 14.53
C ASP A 16 4.46 -32.35 15.31
N PRO A 17 3.63 -31.37 14.91
CA PRO A 17 3.58 -30.06 15.57
C PRO A 17 3.05 -30.09 16.99
N ARG A 18 2.50 -31.20 17.47
CA ARG A 18 2.11 -31.42 18.87
C ARG A 18 3.31 -31.65 19.78
N LEU A 19 4.47 -31.96 19.22
CA LEU A 19 5.71 -32.20 19.97
C LEU A 19 6.52 -30.91 20.03
N LEU A 20 6.93 -30.49 21.20
CA LEU A 20 7.78 -29.30 21.41
C LEU A 20 9.18 -29.44 20.77
N SER A 21 9.59 -30.63 20.37
CA SER A 21 10.83 -30.90 19.64
C SER A 21 10.70 -30.64 18.12
N SER A 22 9.51 -30.37 17.60
CA SER A 22 9.28 -30.08 16.19
C SER A 22 9.30 -28.58 15.96
N ASP A 23 10.19 -28.09 15.10
CA ASP A 23 10.26 -26.69 14.69
C ASP A 23 9.28 -26.38 13.55
N LEU A 24 9.00 -27.38 12.70
CA LEU A 24 8.07 -27.26 11.56
C LEU A 24 7.14 -28.47 11.48
N GLY A 25 5.86 -28.19 11.17
CA GLY A 25 4.85 -29.17 10.84
C GLY A 25 4.72 -29.41 9.32
N PRO A 26 3.68 -30.17 8.90
CA PRO A 26 3.35 -30.35 7.50
C PRO A 26 2.78 -29.07 6.87
N VAL A 27 2.84 -28.95 5.54
CA VAL A 27 2.07 -27.98 4.80
C VAL A 27 0.59 -28.38 4.76
N ILE A 28 -0.28 -27.43 4.36
CA ILE A 28 -1.73 -27.54 4.57
C ILE A 28 -2.36 -28.79 3.92
N ASP A 29 -1.92 -29.17 2.72
CA ASP A 29 -2.43 -30.31 1.99
C ASP A 29 -1.43 -30.86 0.96
N GLN A 30 -1.86 -31.89 0.22
CA GLN A 30 -1.05 -32.51 -0.84
C GLN A 30 -0.89 -31.63 -2.08
N GLY A 31 -1.86 -30.72 -2.36
CA GLY A 31 -1.76 -29.76 -3.45
C GLY A 31 -0.60 -28.79 -3.22
N ALA A 32 -0.57 -28.14 -2.06
CA ALA A 32 0.54 -27.28 -1.64
C ALA A 32 1.89 -28.03 -1.64
N GLN A 33 1.89 -29.29 -1.20
CA GLN A 33 3.10 -30.13 -1.24
C GLN A 33 3.58 -30.37 -2.69
N ALA A 34 2.69 -30.64 -3.62
CA ALA A 34 3.03 -30.87 -5.03
C ALA A 34 3.57 -29.61 -5.71
N GLU A 35 2.94 -28.47 -5.47
CA GLU A 35 3.40 -27.16 -5.99
C GLU A 35 4.80 -26.82 -5.46
N LEU A 36 5.03 -26.94 -4.16
CA LEU A 36 6.34 -26.68 -3.55
C LEU A 36 7.41 -27.64 -4.06
N ASN A 37 7.10 -28.93 -4.25
CA ASN A 37 8.03 -29.88 -4.85
C ASN A 37 8.39 -29.50 -6.29
N THR A 38 7.40 -29.05 -7.08
CA THR A 38 7.63 -28.56 -8.44
C THR A 38 8.55 -27.34 -8.44
N HIS A 39 8.30 -26.39 -7.54
CA HIS A 39 9.15 -25.21 -7.37
C HIS A 39 10.58 -25.60 -6.94
N ILE A 40 10.73 -26.47 -5.96
CA ILE A 40 12.05 -26.94 -5.49
C ILE A 40 12.83 -27.61 -6.63
N GLN A 41 12.17 -28.45 -7.45
CA GLN A 41 12.79 -29.07 -8.62
C GLN A 41 13.23 -28.03 -9.66
N ARG A 42 12.45 -26.97 -9.87
CA ARG A 42 12.83 -25.85 -10.72
C ARG A 42 14.06 -25.13 -10.17
N MET A 43 14.07 -24.81 -8.87
CA MET A 43 15.19 -24.13 -8.23
C MET A 43 16.49 -24.95 -8.26
N HIS A 44 16.44 -26.26 -8.18
CA HIS A 44 17.63 -27.10 -8.35
C HIS A 44 18.26 -26.97 -9.75
N ARG A 45 17.49 -26.56 -10.77
CA ARG A 45 18.01 -26.35 -12.14
C ARG A 45 18.46 -24.92 -12.39
N GLU A 46 17.80 -23.94 -11.76
CA GLU A 46 17.88 -22.51 -12.11
C GLU A 46 18.63 -21.66 -11.06
N ALA A 47 18.87 -22.22 -9.88
CA ALA A 47 19.47 -21.49 -8.75
C ALA A 47 20.59 -22.29 -8.09
N THR A 48 21.37 -21.64 -7.22
CA THR A 48 22.41 -22.31 -6.44
C THR A 48 21.79 -22.88 -5.16
N PHE A 49 21.82 -24.21 -5.03
CA PHE A 49 21.41 -24.88 -3.79
C PHE A 49 22.39 -24.56 -2.66
N ILE A 50 21.87 -24.18 -1.48
CA ILE A 50 22.66 -23.82 -0.29
C ILE A 50 22.51 -24.89 0.80
N ALA A 51 21.28 -25.20 1.21
CA ALA A 51 21.04 -26.13 2.31
C ALA A 51 19.60 -26.67 2.27
N LYS A 52 19.38 -27.84 2.92
CA LYS A 52 18.06 -28.36 3.25
C LYS A 52 18.06 -29.00 4.63
N VAL A 53 16.88 -29.10 5.23
CA VAL A 53 16.65 -29.89 6.45
C VAL A 53 16.35 -31.33 6.06
N GLU A 54 16.95 -32.32 6.74
CA GLU A 54 16.61 -33.71 6.53
C GLU A 54 15.30 -34.06 7.25
N LEU A 55 14.39 -34.72 6.56
CA LEU A 55 13.11 -35.15 7.12
C LEU A 55 13.27 -36.49 7.84
N ASP A 56 12.67 -36.61 9.02
CA ASP A 56 12.55 -37.88 9.74
C ASP A 56 11.61 -38.85 8.99
N GLN A 57 11.77 -40.16 9.25
CA GLN A 57 10.88 -41.18 8.65
C GLN A 57 9.41 -40.99 8.98
N SER A 58 9.08 -40.39 10.12
CA SER A 58 7.70 -40.09 10.51
C SER A 58 7.03 -39.10 9.54
N CYS A 59 7.80 -38.25 8.87
CA CYS A 59 7.29 -37.26 7.93
C CYS A 59 6.71 -37.89 6.63
N GLN A 60 6.95 -39.17 6.37
CA GLN A 60 6.36 -39.87 5.22
C GLN A 60 4.83 -40.01 5.30
N TYR A 61 4.23 -39.86 6.47
CA TYR A 61 2.79 -40.00 6.70
C TYR A 61 2.01 -38.69 6.64
N GLY A 62 2.60 -37.60 6.12
CA GLY A 62 1.95 -36.31 6.00
C GLY A 62 2.49 -35.46 4.84
N SER A 63 1.87 -34.30 4.64
CA SER A 63 2.26 -33.36 3.59
C SER A 63 3.48 -32.53 3.99
N PHE A 64 4.59 -33.18 4.30
CA PHE A 64 5.81 -32.52 4.73
C PHE A 64 6.65 -32.06 3.53
N ILE A 65 7.24 -30.87 3.68
CA ILE A 65 8.26 -30.32 2.78
C ILE A 65 9.50 -30.03 3.61
N ALA A 66 10.64 -30.56 3.18
CA ALA A 66 11.92 -30.20 3.76
C ALA A 66 12.21 -28.72 3.54
N PRO A 67 12.51 -27.92 4.56
CA PRO A 67 13.01 -26.56 4.39
C PRO A 67 14.23 -26.52 3.46
N HIS A 68 14.17 -25.67 2.44
CA HIS A 68 15.24 -25.49 1.46
C HIS A 68 15.72 -24.03 1.43
N VAL A 69 16.99 -23.84 1.08
CA VAL A 69 17.56 -22.51 0.79
C VAL A 69 18.25 -22.53 -0.57
N PHE A 70 17.88 -21.56 -1.40
CA PHE A 70 18.49 -21.35 -2.70
C PHE A 70 19.00 -19.92 -2.82
N GLU A 71 20.15 -19.73 -3.48
CA GLU A 71 20.64 -18.42 -3.89
C GLU A 71 20.25 -18.15 -5.34
N LEU A 72 19.54 -17.03 -5.54
CA LEU A 72 19.05 -16.56 -6.84
C LEU A 72 19.97 -15.46 -7.37
N ASN A 73 19.99 -15.28 -8.68
CA ASN A 73 20.67 -14.18 -9.34
C ASN A 73 19.82 -12.88 -9.37
N SER A 74 18.49 -13.03 -9.45
CA SER A 74 17.53 -11.93 -9.50
C SER A 74 16.21 -12.36 -8.87
N ILE A 75 15.45 -11.38 -8.36
CA ILE A 75 14.08 -11.60 -7.87
C ILE A 75 13.13 -12.01 -9.00
N ASP A 76 13.43 -11.68 -10.25
CA ASP A 76 12.63 -12.02 -11.42
C ASP A 76 12.56 -13.53 -11.68
N GLN A 77 13.42 -14.34 -11.01
CA GLN A 77 13.31 -15.79 -11.01
C GLN A 77 12.11 -16.30 -10.19
N LEU A 78 11.48 -15.41 -9.39
CA LEU A 78 10.26 -15.72 -8.64
C LEU A 78 9.07 -15.12 -9.39
N GLU A 79 8.28 -15.98 -10.02
CA GLU A 79 7.10 -15.58 -10.80
C GLU A 79 5.92 -15.24 -9.88
N ASP A 80 5.76 -16.04 -8.81
CA ASP A 80 4.69 -15.94 -7.84
C ASP A 80 5.18 -16.12 -6.41
N GLU A 81 4.29 -15.90 -5.42
CA GLU A 81 4.55 -16.18 -4.02
C GLU A 81 4.74 -17.67 -3.79
N VAL A 82 5.89 -18.08 -3.26
CA VAL A 82 6.20 -19.46 -2.86
C VAL A 82 5.76 -19.68 -1.42
N PHE A 83 4.53 -20.15 -1.23
CA PHE A 83 3.92 -20.27 0.09
C PHE A 83 4.33 -21.57 0.80
N GLY A 84 5.56 -21.59 1.34
CA GLY A 84 6.10 -22.77 2.01
C GLY A 84 7.52 -22.56 2.54
N PRO A 85 8.15 -23.59 3.11
CA PRO A 85 9.44 -23.50 3.79
C PRO A 85 10.60 -23.46 2.78
N VAL A 86 10.58 -22.54 1.82
CA VAL A 86 11.64 -22.32 0.83
C VAL A 86 12.16 -20.89 0.95
N LEU A 87 13.40 -20.73 1.33
CA LEU A 87 14.06 -19.43 1.45
C LEU A 87 14.90 -19.15 0.20
N HIS A 88 14.67 -17.99 -0.39
CA HIS A 88 15.45 -17.46 -1.51
C HIS A 88 16.36 -16.35 -1.02
N VAL A 89 17.64 -16.42 -1.39
CA VAL A 89 18.66 -15.44 -1.03
C VAL A 89 19.18 -14.76 -2.29
N ILE A 90 19.26 -13.44 -2.26
CA ILE A 90 19.82 -12.64 -3.35
C ILE A 90 20.91 -11.74 -2.76
N ARG A 91 22.10 -11.78 -3.32
CA ARG A 91 23.19 -10.88 -2.95
C ARG A 91 23.23 -9.69 -3.91
N TYR A 92 23.42 -8.51 -3.37
CA TYR A 92 23.55 -7.30 -4.17
C TYR A 92 24.72 -6.43 -3.67
N ALA A 93 25.28 -5.60 -4.54
CA ALA A 93 26.28 -4.64 -4.14
C ALA A 93 25.64 -3.44 -3.43
N ALA A 94 26.29 -2.90 -2.40
CA ALA A 94 25.72 -1.80 -1.59
C ALA A 94 25.31 -0.57 -2.43
N LYS A 95 25.98 -0.30 -3.53
CA LYS A 95 25.65 0.78 -4.48
C LYS A 95 24.32 0.57 -5.21
N ASP A 96 23.84 -0.66 -5.29
CA ASP A 96 22.64 -1.06 -6.05
C ASP A 96 21.38 -1.09 -5.20
N LEU A 97 21.44 -0.58 -3.95
CA LEU A 97 20.30 -0.60 -3.01
C LEU A 97 19.01 -0.05 -3.61
N HIS A 98 19.06 1.08 -4.31
CA HIS A 98 17.87 1.68 -4.91
C HIS A 98 17.27 0.82 -6.03
N ALA A 99 18.10 0.15 -6.81
CA ALA A 99 17.64 -0.78 -7.84
C ALA A 99 16.95 -2.01 -7.20
N VAL A 100 17.53 -2.54 -6.12
CA VAL A 100 16.93 -3.66 -5.37
C VAL A 100 15.58 -3.26 -4.75
N ILE A 101 15.47 -2.07 -4.17
CA ILE A 101 14.19 -1.56 -3.65
C ILE A 101 13.16 -1.44 -4.78
N ALA A 102 13.55 -0.95 -5.94
CA ALA A 102 12.67 -0.86 -7.11
C ALA A 102 12.19 -2.25 -7.56
N GLN A 103 13.07 -3.25 -7.62
CA GLN A 103 12.73 -4.63 -7.94
C GLN A 103 11.76 -5.25 -6.91
N ILE A 104 12.00 -5.02 -5.61
CA ILE A 104 11.07 -5.46 -4.55
C ILE A 104 9.68 -4.84 -4.75
N ASN A 105 9.60 -3.54 -5.01
CA ASN A 105 8.33 -2.87 -5.25
C ASN A 105 7.64 -3.34 -6.53
N ALA A 106 8.41 -3.67 -7.57
CA ALA A 106 7.89 -4.14 -8.86
C ALA A 106 7.16 -5.49 -8.76
N THR A 107 7.41 -6.29 -7.72
CA THR A 107 6.63 -7.50 -7.46
C THR A 107 5.15 -7.20 -7.17
N GLY A 108 4.81 -5.96 -6.79
CA GLY A 108 3.48 -5.55 -6.37
C GLY A 108 3.06 -6.03 -4.99
N TYR A 109 3.77 -6.97 -4.37
CA TYR A 109 3.50 -7.46 -3.03
C TYR A 109 4.08 -6.52 -1.96
N GLY A 110 3.33 -6.31 -0.89
CA GLY A 110 3.73 -5.38 0.17
C GLY A 110 3.13 -5.75 1.53
N LEU A 111 3.32 -6.99 2.00
CA LEU A 111 2.81 -7.41 3.31
C LEU A 111 3.82 -7.10 4.42
N THR A 112 4.93 -7.82 4.46
CA THR A 112 5.93 -7.68 5.52
C THR A 112 7.33 -7.44 4.95
N LEU A 113 8.11 -6.63 5.65
CA LEU A 113 9.52 -6.37 5.35
C LEU A 113 10.34 -6.38 6.63
N GLY A 114 11.37 -7.20 6.71
CA GLY A 114 12.35 -7.20 7.78
C GLY A 114 13.62 -6.46 7.36
N ILE A 115 14.11 -5.57 8.21
CA ILE A 115 15.36 -4.84 8.00
C ILE A 115 16.28 -5.12 9.18
N HIS A 116 17.44 -5.70 8.94
CA HIS A 116 18.45 -5.97 9.96
C HIS A 116 19.70 -5.12 9.69
N SER A 117 19.83 -4.01 10.39
CA SER A 117 20.94 -3.08 10.24
C SER A 117 21.14 -2.25 11.51
N ARG A 118 22.41 -1.96 11.83
CA ARG A 118 22.77 -0.96 12.86
C ARG A 118 22.86 0.46 12.29
N ILE A 119 22.79 0.61 10.97
CA ILE A 119 22.85 1.91 10.30
C ILE A 119 21.43 2.43 10.14
N GLU A 120 21.06 3.41 10.93
CA GLU A 120 19.71 4.00 10.94
C GLU A 120 19.33 4.58 9.58
N ALA A 121 20.22 5.35 8.95
CA ALA A 121 20.01 5.93 7.63
C ALA A 121 19.70 4.88 6.56
N PHE A 122 20.31 3.69 6.64
CA PHE A 122 19.99 2.57 5.76
C PHE A 122 18.57 2.06 6.01
N ALA A 123 18.21 1.79 7.27
CA ALA A 123 16.88 1.30 7.64
C ALA A 123 15.79 2.30 7.21
N GLU A 124 16.03 3.60 7.44
CA GLU A 124 15.12 4.68 7.04
C GLU A 124 14.97 4.76 5.51
N THR A 125 16.09 4.66 4.78
CA THR A 125 16.06 4.66 3.29
C THR A 125 15.22 3.50 2.76
N VAL A 126 15.42 2.29 3.29
CA VAL A 126 14.64 1.12 2.88
C VAL A 126 13.17 1.27 3.27
N PHE A 127 12.89 1.69 4.52
CA PHE A 127 11.53 1.92 4.98
C PHE A 127 10.78 2.92 4.12
N ARG A 128 11.36 4.07 3.82
CA ARG A 128 10.69 5.13 3.05
C ARG A 128 10.39 4.73 1.60
N ASN A 129 11.27 3.96 1.00
CA ASN A 129 11.20 3.67 -0.44
C ASN A 129 10.55 2.33 -0.78
N THR A 130 10.13 1.52 0.20
CA THR A 130 9.39 0.28 -0.03
C THR A 130 7.88 0.47 0.17
N ILE A 131 7.07 -0.37 -0.50
CA ILE A 131 5.61 -0.33 -0.37
C ILE A 131 5.08 -1.19 0.77
N ALA A 132 5.92 -1.91 1.50
CA ALA A 132 5.48 -2.84 2.55
C ALA A 132 4.57 -2.17 3.58
N GLY A 133 3.46 -2.85 3.89
CA GLY A 133 2.51 -2.41 4.90
C GLY A 133 3.07 -2.52 6.31
N ASN A 134 3.83 -3.59 6.61
CA ASN A 134 4.43 -3.84 7.92
C ASN A 134 5.94 -3.94 7.78
N THR A 135 6.66 -3.04 8.44
CA THR A 135 8.12 -3.05 8.45
C THR A 135 8.62 -3.32 9.86
N TYR A 136 9.52 -4.29 9.97
CA TYR A 136 10.14 -4.72 11.22
C TYR A 136 11.64 -4.44 11.15
N ILE A 137 12.16 -3.64 12.08
CA ILE A 137 13.57 -3.25 12.13
C ILE A 137 14.24 -3.93 13.32
N ASN A 138 15.28 -4.72 13.03
CA ASN A 138 16.07 -5.47 14.01
C ASN A 138 15.23 -6.43 14.91
N ARG A 139 14.12 -6.92 14.38
CA ARG A 139 13.34 -8.01 15.00
C ARG A 139 12.79 -8.95 13.92
N ASN A 140 12.28 -10.11 14.33
CA ASN A 140 11.62 -11.03 13.41
C ASN A 140 10.27 -10.47 12.92
N MET A 141 9.78 -10.98 11.78
CA MET A 141 8.52 -10.58 11.15
C MET A 141 7.31 -11.42 11.62
N VAL A 142 7.50 -12.31 12.57
CA VAL A 142 6.47 -13.23 13.05
C VAL A 142 5.78 -12.67 14.27
N GLY A 143 4.45 -12.86 14.37
CA GLY A 143 3.69 -12.57 15.57
C GLY A 143 3.29 -11.09 15.73
N ALA A 144 2.35 -10.63 14.90
CA ALA A 144 1.69 -9.35 15.10
C ALA A 144 0.72 -9.44 16.28
N VAL A 145 0.72 -8.41 17.13
CA VAL A 145 -0.14 -8.31 18.32
C VAL A 145 -1.18 -7.21 18.11
N VAL A 146 -2.46 -7.53 18.40
CA VAL A 146 -3.58 -6.58 18.28
C VAL A 146 -3.30 -5.31 19.10
N GLY A 147 -3.48 -4.15 18.50
CA GLY A 147 -3.24 -2.85 19.13
C GLY A 147 -1.77 -2.45 19.24
N VAL A 148 -0.83 -3.38 19.07
CA VAL A 148 0.61 -3.14 19.12
C VAL A 148 1.20 -3.08 17.71
N ASN A 149 0.95 -4.10 16.91
CA ASN A 149 1.43 -4.21 15.54
C ASN A 149 0.24 -4.42 14.58
N PRO A 150 -0.57 -3.39 14.28
CA PRO A 150 -1.66 -3.52 13.30
C PRO A 150 -1.14 -4.15 12.00
N PHE A 151 -1.81 -5.21 11.54
CA PHE A 151 -1.31 -6.07 10.49
C PHE A 151 -2.16 -6.01 9.22
N GLY A 152 -1.51 -5.81 8.09
CA GLY A 152 -2.15 -5.76 6.78
C GLY A 152 -1.22 -5.21 5.70
N GLY A 153 -1.33 -5.77 4.49
CA GLY A 153 -0.51 -5.42 3.35
C GLY A 153 -1.01 -4.24 2.54
N ARG A 154 -0.24 -3.91 1.51
CA ARG A 154 -0.54 -2.92 0.45
C ARG A 154 -0.32 -3.58 -0.92
N GLY A 155 -0.79 -2.94 -1.96
CA GLY A 155 -0.69 -3.47 -3.31
C GLY A 155 -1.44 -4.79 -3.44
N LEU A 156 -0.80 -5.83 -3.98
CA LEU A 156 -1.37 -7.17 -4.09
C LEU A 156 -1.61 -7.84 -2.73
N SER A 157 -0.97 -7.37 -1.67
CA SER A 157 -1.06 -7.98 -0.33
C SER A 157 -2.17 -7.41 0.54
N GLY A 158 -3.02 -6.50 0.06
CA GLY A 158 -4.17 -6.05 0.84
C GLY A 158 -4.69 -4.66 0.51
N THR A 159 -5.89 -4.40 0.99
CA THR A 159 -6.67 -3.16 0.72
C THR A 159 -6.70 -2.20 1.91
N GLY A 160 -6.32 -2.67 3.12
CA GLY A 160 -6.52 -1.93 4.37
C GLY A 160 -8.01 -1.84 4.77
N PRO A 161 -8.32 -1.27 5.91
CA PRO A 161 -7.39 -0.94 6.99
C PRO A 161 -6.80 -2.18 7.67
N LYS A 162 -5.75 -1.96 8.47
CA LYS A 162 -5.01 -3.05 9.14
C LYS A 162 -5.82 -3.73 10.23
N ALA A 163 -5.82 -5.07 10.25
CA ALA A 163 -6.41 -5.85 11.32
C ALA A 163 -5.73 -5.53 12.67
N GLY A 164 -6.52 -5.43 13.72
CA GLY A 164 -6.06 -5.04 15.04
C GLY A 164 -5.62 -3.58 15.18
N GLY A 165 -5.87 -2.76 14.15
CA GLY A 165 -5.58 -1.33 14.14
C GLY A 165 -6.79 -0.46 14.52
N PRO A 166 -6.56 0.84 14.81
CA PRO A 166 -7.61 1.74 15.31
C PRO A 166 -8.72 2.03 14.27
N ASN A 167 -8.45 1.84 12.97
CA ASN A 167 -9.39 2.12 11.89
C ASN A 167 -10.17 0.88 11.43
N TYR A 168 -9.83 -0.32 11.95
CA TYR A 168 -10.41 -1.59 11.48
C TYR A 168 -11.90 -1.69 11.78
N LEU A 169 -12.34 -1.32 12.98
CA LEU A 169 -13.74 -1.39 13.39
C LEU A 169 -14.69 -0.49 12.57
N LEU A 170 -14.16 0.57 11.96
CA LEU A 170 -14.95 1.46 11.10
C LEU A 170 -15.54 0.71 9.89
N GLN A 171 -14.89 -0.37 9.43
CA GLN A 171 -15.36 -1.18 8.31
C GLN A 171 -16.61 -1.99 8.64
N PHE A 172 -16.89 -2.22 9.92
CA PHE A 172 -18.07 -2.95 10.39
C PHE A 172 -19.22 -2.02 10.80
N SER A 173 -19.05 -0.69 10.68
CA SER A 173 -20.08 0.28 11.03
C SER A 173 -20.90 0.69 9.82
N ASN A 174 -22.23 0.82 10.00
CA ASN A 174 -23.17 1.28 8.98
C ASN A 174 -23.19 2.81 8.81
N CYS A 175 -22.47 3.55 9.64
CA CYS A 175 -22.47 5.03 9.62
C CYS A 175 -21.94 5.65 8.32
N ALA A 176 -21.23 4.86 7.51
CA ALA A 176 -20.59 5.34 6.28
C ALA A 176 -21.24 4.83 4.98
N ARG A 177 -22.14 3.87 5.03
CA ARG A 177 -22.71 3.23 3.84
C ARG A 177 -24.24 3.32 3.83
N GLN A 178 -24.77 4.46 3.45
CA GLN A 178 -26.08 4.47 2.80
C GLN A 178 -25.83 4.14 1.32
N LEU A 179 -26.04 2.89 0.94
CA LEU A 179 -26.04 2.49 -0.47
C LEU A 179 -27.16 3.23 -1.19
N PRO A 180 -26.89 3.99 -2.24
CA PRO A 180 -27.94 4.64 -3.00
C PRO A 180 -28.72 3.62 -3.82
N ASN A 181 -30.05 3.73 -3.84
CA ASN A 181 -30.85 3.20 -4.94
C ASN A 181 -30.55 4.06 -6.18
N VAL A 182 -29.78 3.52 -7.11
CA VAL A 182 -29.39 4.22 -8.32
C VAL A 182 -30.26 3.76 -9.47
N SER A 183 -30.88 4.70 -10.11
CA SER A 183 -31.68 4.54 -11.32
C SER A 183 -31.09 5.38 -12.46
N ARG A 184 -29.96 5.02 -13.00
CA ARG A 184 -29.52 5.33 -14.37
C ARG A 184 -28.23 4.61 -14.66
N ASP A 185 -28.27 3.64 -15.54
CA ASP A 185 -27.10 2.94 -16.05
C ASP A 185 -26.43 3.82 -17.10
N PHE A 186 -25.28 4.38 -16.78
CA PHE A 186 -24.32 4.80 -17.77
C PHE A 186 -23.58 3.54 -18.22
N GLU A 187 -23.60 3.24 -19.52
CA GLU A 187 -22.97 2.03 -20.06
C GLU A 187 -21.43 2.18 -20.09
N LEU A 188 -20.81 2.10 -18.92
CA LEU A 188 -19.34 2.10 -18.76
C LEU A 188 -18.67 0.94 -19.53
N ASN A 189 -19.43 -0.12 -19.81
CA ASN A 189 -18.95 -1.31 -20.52
C ASN A 189 -18.61 -1.04 -22.02
N GLN A 190 -19.00 0.12 -22.55
CA GLN A 190 -18.69 0.54 -23.92
C GLN A 190 -17.42 1.43 -24.00
N LEU A 191 -16.83 1.81 -22.87
CA LEU A 191 -15.66 2.66 -22.86
C LEU A 191 -14.38 1.84 -23.19
N PRO A 192 -13.39 2.47 -23.88
CA PRO A 192 -12.10 1.85 -24.11
C PRO A 192 -11.46 1.38 -22.80
N SER A 193 -11.05 0.11 -22.75
CA SER A 193 -10.40 -0.46 -21.57
C SER A 193 -8.88 -0.52 -21.67
N ALA A 194 -8.32 -0.43 -22.89
CA ALA A 194 -6.88 -0.45 -23.07
C ALA A 194 -6.28 0.93 -22.81
N SER A 195 -5.32 0.99 -21.88
CA SER A 195 -4.53 2.21 -21.63
C SER A 195 -3.59 2.47 -22.80
N THR A 196 -3.49 3.73 -23.23
CA THR A 196 -2.58 4.18 -24.28
C THR A 196 -1.28 4.75 -23.68
N THR A 197 -0.34 5.09 -24.56
CA THR A 197 0.89 5.79 -24.17
C THR A 197 0.60 7.15 -23.50
N GLU A 198 -0.52 7.78 -23.85
CA GLU A 198 -0.92 9.09 -23.32
C GLU A 198 -1.35 8.98 -21.84
N GLU A 199 -2.25 8.03 -21.51
CA GLU A 199 -2.65 7.81 -20.11
C GLU A 199 -1.44 7.40 -19.25
N SER A 200 -0.56 6.54 -19.78
CA SER A 200 0.66 6.13 -19.06
C SER A 200 1.59 7.32 -18.81
N ALA A 201 1.75 8.23 -19.79
CA ALA A 201 2.52 9.46 -19.61
C ALA A 201 1.87 10.41 -18.59
N MET A 202 0.53 10.51 -18.59
CA MET A 202 -0.24 11.31 -17.63
C MET A 202 -0.05 10.79 -16.19
N VAL A 203 -0.19 9.50 -15.99
CA VAL A 203 0.02 8.85 -14.69
C VAL A 203 1.48 9.00 -14.24
N GLY A 204 2.44 8.88 -15.14
CA GLY A 204 3.87 9.12 -14.86
C GLY A 204 4.16 10.54 -14.39
N ARG A 205 3.55 11.57 -15.02
CA ARG A 205 3.63 12.96 -14.55
C ARG A 205 3.02 13.12 -13.16
N ALA A 206 1.88 12.48 -12.88
CA ALA A 206 1.25 12.51 -11.57
C ALA A 206 2.16 11.93 -10.47
N HIS A 207 2.83 10.81 -10.73
CA HIS A 207 3.82 10.23 -9.79
C HIS A 207 5.00 11.17 -9.53
N THR A 208 5.53 11.81 -10.56
CA THR A 208 6.61 12.79 -10.42
C THR A 208 6.18 13.99 -9.57
N ALA A 209 4.98 14.50 -9.83
CA ALA A 209 4.37 15.60 -9.07
C ALA A 209 4.12 15.20 -7.60
N MET A 210 3.68 13.95 -7.35
CA MET A 210 3.47 13.42 -6.01
C MET A 210 4.76 13.44 -5.19
N ALA A 211 5.88 13.03 -5.76
CA ALA A 211 7.17 13.06 -5.08
C ALA A 211 7.57 14.48 -4.66
N THR A 212 7.24 15.48 -5.49
CA THR A 212 7.47 16.90 -5.17
C THR A 212 6.47 17.38 -4.11
N TRP A 213 5.20 17.02 -4.22
CA TRP A 213 4.15 17.38 -3.27
C TRP A 213 4.41 16.85 -1.86
N HIS A 214 4.99 15.64 -1.75
CA HIS A 214 5.34 15.04 -0.47
C HIS A 214 6.54 15.71 0.24
N LYS A 215 7.31 16.57 -0.44
CA LYS A 215 8.34 17.39 0.20
C LYS A 215 7.73 18.53 1.03
N HIS A 216 6.48 18.94 0.74
CA HIS A 216 5.76 19.91 1.53
C HIS A 216 5.23 19.23 2.80
N VAL A 217 5.50 19.85 3.95
CA VAL A 217 4.90 19.41 5.23
C VAL A 217 3.39 19.57 5.19
N ILE A 218 2.68 18.86 6.06
CA ILE A 218 1.21 18.82 6.03
C ILE A 218 0.59 20.21 6.15
N GLU A 219 1.18 21.11 6.95
CA GLU A 219 0.72 22.48 7.13
C GLU A 219 0.78 23.29 5.83
N GLN A 220 1.84 23.10 5.03
CA GLN A 220 1.97 23.74 3.73
C GLN A 220 0.92 23.21 2.75
N ARG A 221 0.73 21.90 2.70
CA ARG A 221 -0.31 21.27 1.86
C ARG A 221 -1.70 21.77 2.23
N ILE A 222 -2.02 21.83 3.52
CA ILE A 222 -3.29 22.36 4.02
C ILE A 222 -3.45 23.83 3.60
N SER A 223 -2.44 24.66 3.84
CA SER A 223 -2.49 26.08 3.49
C SER A 223 -2.69 26.32 2.00
N MET A 224 -1.95 25.62 1.16
CA MET A 224 -2.06 25.73 -0.31
C MET A 224 -3.44 25.28 -0.79
N THR A 225 -3.92 24.12 -0.32
CA THR A 225 -5.22 23.58 -0.71
C THR A 225 -6.38 24.49 -0.23
N PHE A 226 -6.33 25.02 0.99
CA PHE A 226 -7.37 25.93 1.48
C PHE A 226 -7.37 27.28 0.76
N ARG A 227 -6.22 27.81 0.38
CA ARG A 227 -6.14 29.02 -0.45
C ARG A 227 -6.75 28.84 -1.83
N ALA A 228 -6.64 27.64 -2.42
CA ALA A 228 -7.24 27.31 -3.70
C ALA A 228 -8.76 27.06 -3.61
N THR A 229 -9.22 26.61 -2.46
CA THR A 229 -10.59 26.09 -2.31
C THR A 229 -11.38 26.88 -1.30
N ALA A 230 -11.45 28.17 -1.28
CA ALA A 230 -12.10 29.07 -0.30
C ALA A 230 -13.28 28.46 0.54
N VAL A 231 -13.76 27.27 0.15
CA VAL A 231 -14.88 26.47 0.68
C VAL A 231 -14.45 25.51 1.80
N MET A 232 -13.14 25.28 2.00
CA MET A 232 -12.62 24.21 2.86
C MET A 232 -12.21 24.65 4.26
N ALA A 233 -12.58 25.84 4.68
CA ALA A 233 -12.32 26.32 6.05
C ALA A 233 -13.18 25.60 7.11
N ASP A 234 -13.20 24.25 7.08
CA ASP A 234 -13.78 23.45 8.15
C ASP A 234 -12.68 23.16 9.18
N THR A 235 -12.72 23.89 10.27
CA THR A 235 -11.73 23.81 11.37
C THR A 235 -11.64 22.42 11.99
N ALA A 236 -12.71 21.62 11.93
CA ALA A 236 -12.72 20.26 12.46
C ALA A 236 -11.87 19.31 11.59
N VAL A 237 -11.95 19.45 10.27
CA VAL A 237 -11.14 18.66 9.32
C VAL A 237 -9.67 19.04 9.41
N ASP A 238 -9.37 20.32 9.50
CA ASP A 238 -8.01 20.82 9.68
C ASP A 238 -7.35 20.20 10.93
N GLY A 239 -8.06 20.20 12.05
CA GLY A 239 -7.60 19.58 13.30
C GLY A 239 -7.32 18.07 13.14
N ILE A 240 -8.22 17.34 12.48
CA ILE A 240 -8.04 15.90 12.22
C ILE A 240 -6.84 15.64 11.32
N LEU A 241 -6.70 16.38 10.22
CA LEU A 241 -5.60 16.23 9.29
C LEU A 241 -4.25 16.48 9.96
N ARG A 242 -4.12 17.59 10.69
CA ARG A 242 -2.90 17.90 11.44
C ARG A 242 -2.56 16.81 12.45
N ALA A 243 -3.54 16.38 13.25
CA ALA A 243 -3.33 15.37 14.28
C ALA A 243 -2.99 13.98 13.73
N LYS A 244 -3.46 13.63 12.54
CA LYS A 244 -3.35 12.27 12.00
C LYS A 244 -2.31 12.10 10.89
N LEU A 245 -1.98 13.18 10.17
CA LEU A 245 -1.04 13.14 9.04
C LEU A 245 0.30 13.81 9.35
N ALA A 246 0.38 14.66 10.38
CA ALA A 246 1.62 15.36 10.72
C ALA A 246 2.68 14.44 11.31
N ALA A 247 2.26 13.45 12.10
CA ALA A 247 3.16 12.51 12.76
C ALA A 247 2.54 11.10 12.84
N PRO A 248 3.37 10.05 12.90
CA PRO A 248 2.91 8.70 13.18
C PRO A 248 2.21 8.61 14.53
N LEU A 249 1.18 7.78 14.61
CA LEU A 249 0.58 7.39 15.87
C LEU A 249 1.51 6.41 16.58
N LEU A 250 1.98 6.77 17.77
CA LEU A 250 2.72 5.84 18.63
C LEU A 250 1.76 4.83 19.23
N LEU A 251 2.10 3.56 19.09
CA LEU A 251 1.35 2.43 19.62
C LEU A 251 2.07 1.83 20.83
N PRO A 252 1.36 1.16 21.75
CA PRO A 252 1.99 0.48 22.86
C PRO A 252 2.92 -0.63 22.37
N GLY A 253 3.81 -1.09 23.24
CA GLY A 253 4.72 -2.20 22.96
C GLY A 253 5.52 -2.62 24.20
N PRO A 254 6.28 -3.71 24.11
CA PRO A 254 7.18 -4.11 25.17
C PRO A 254 8.34 -3.13 25.32
N THR A 255 8.95 -3.11 26.48
CA THR A 255 10.14 -2.27 26.75
C THR A 255 11.24 -2.54 25.72
N GLY A 256 11.77 -1.47 25.14
CA GLY A 256 12.83 -1.56 24.12
C GLY A 256 12.29 -1.80 22.68
N GLU A 257 10.99 -1.74 22.49
CA GLU A 257 10.36 -1.77 21.17
C GLU A 257 9.55 -0.48 20.93
N GLU A 258 9.69 0.10 19.76
CA GLU A 258 8.89 1.23 19.29
C GLU A 258 7.96 0.78 18.18
N ASN A 259 6.67 1.09 18.32
CA ASN A 259 5.63 0.79 17.35
C ASN A 259 4.97 2.05 16.86
N GLN A 260 4.89 2.22 15.55
CA GLN A 260 4.33 3.39 14.89
C GLN A 260 3.32 2.97 13.82
N LEU A 261 2.21 3.71 13.73
CA LEU A 261 1.25 3.63 12.64
C LEU A 261 1.21 4.96 11.90
N SER A 262 1.56 4.94 10.63
CA SER A 262 1.52 6.11 9.75
C SER A 262 0.38 5.99 8.76
N LEU A 263 -0.23 7.13 8.41
CA LEU A 263 -1.13 7.26 7.28
C LEU A 263 -0.36 7.91 6.13
N VAL A 264 -0.33 7.25 4.98
CA VAL A 264 0.37 7.72 3.78
C VAL A 264 -0.58 7.79 2.59
N ALA A 265 -0.29 8.67 1.62
CA ALA A 265 -1.06 8.76 0.40
C ALA A 265 -1.16 7.39 -0.29
N ARG A 266 -2.35 7.08 -0.80
CA ARG A 266 -2.58 5.81 -1.51
C ARG A 266 -1.91 5.79 -2.88
N GLY A 267 -1.96 6.92 -3.60
CA GLY A 267 -1.40 7.10 -4.95
C GLY A 267 -2.29 7.99 -5.81
N VAL A 268 -2.20 7.83 -7.12
CA VAL A 268 -2.97 8.64 -8.09
C VAL A 268 -4.46 8.31 -8.03
N MET A 269 -5.31 9.33 -7.90
CA MET A 269 -6.76 9.22 -7.84
C MET A 269 -7.40 9.63 -9.15
N LEU A 270 -8.31 8.80 -9.66
CA LEU A 270 -9.20 9.15 -10.76
C LEU A 270 -10.49 9.75 -10.18
N VAL A 271 -10.74 11.04 -10.42
CA VAL A 271 -11.98 11.71 -10.00
C VAL A 271 -12.91 11.80 -11.22
N ILE A 272 -14.11 11.25 -11.09
CA ILE A 272 -15.13 11.24 -12.17
C ILE A 272 -16.11 12.34 -11.88
N VAL A 273 -16.25 13.29 -12.83
CA VAL A 273 -17.16 14.43 -12.74
C VAL A 273 -18.26 14.31 -13.81
N GLN A 274 -19.50 14.31 -13.36
CA GLN A 274 -20.70 14.15 -14.20
C GLN A 274 -21.64 15.36 -14.11
N ASP A 275 -22.61 15.43 -15.03
CA ASP A 275 -23.54 16.56 -15.25
C ASP A 275 -24.27 17.07 -14.00
N SER A 276 -24.52 16.22 -13.04
CA SER A 276 -25.19 16.62 -11.81
C SER A 276 -24.25 16.94 -10.66
N ASP A 277 -22.95 16.90 -10.88
CA ASP A 277 -21.97 17.31 -9.87
C ASP A 277 -21.88 18.83 -9.80
N THR A 278 -21.92 19.34 -8.59
CA THR A 278 -21.71 20.79 -8.39
C THR A 278 -20.22 21.09 -8.36
N ALA A 279 -19.83 22.28 -8.82
CA ALA A 279 -18.44 22.74 -8.74
C ALA A 279 -17.89 22.66 -7.30
N GLN A 280 -18.74 22.90 -6.28
CA GLN A 280 -18.37 22.77 -4.88
C GLN A 280 -18.05 21.34 -4.47
N GLU A 281 -18.83 20.34 -4.92
CA GLU A 281 -18.58 18.92 -4.64
C GLU A 281 -17.27 18.48 -5.33
N THR A 282 -17.07 18.86 -6.58
CA THR A 282 -15.84 18.59 -7.33
C THR A 282 -14.60 19.15 -6.63
N VAL A 283 -14.63 20.42 -6.23
CA VAL A 283 -13.54 21.06 -5.49
C VAL A 283 -13.23 20.33 -4.19
N LYS A 284 -14.25 19.88 -3.48
CA LYS A 284 -14.09 19.11 -2.24
C LYS A 284 -13.45 17.74 -2.48
N GLN A 285 -13.83 17.01 -3.53
CA GLN A 285 -13.24 15.73 -3.89
C GLN A 285 -11.75 15.88 -4.22
N ILE A 286 -11.43 16.84 -5.10
CA ILE A 286 -10.05 17.17 -5.48
C ILE A 286 -9.24 17.59 -4.24
N GLY A 287 -9.75 18.53 -3.47
CA GLY A 287 -9.07 19.02 -2.28
C GLY A 287 -8.78 17.93 -1.25
N SER A 288 -9.72 17.00 -1.02
CA SER A 288 -9.51 15.87 -0.13
C SER A 288 -8.36 14.97 -0.57
N ALA A 289 -8.29 14.65 -1.87
CA ALA A 289 -7.20 13.86 -2.42
C ALA A 289 -5.85 14.56 -2.25
N LEU A 290 -5.77 15.86 -2.63
CA LEU A 290 -4.55 16.65 -2.53
C LEU A 290 -4.07 16.81 -1.08
N LEU A 291 -4.99 17.06 -0.14
CA LEU A 291 -4.68 17.13 1.29
C LEU A 291 -4.06 15.83 1.80
N CYS A 292 -4.61 14.70 1.39
CA CYS A 292 -4.06 13.38 1.72
C CYS A 292 -2.75 13.05 0.98
N GLY A 293 -2.30 13.91 0.06
CA GLY A 293 -1.06 13.74 -0.69
C GLY A 293 -1.21 13.00 -2.02
N CYS A 294 -2.44 12.77 -2.47
CA CYS A 294 -2.75 12.04 -3.70
C CYS A 294 -2.84 12.99 -4.90
N PRO A 295 -2.11 12.74 -6.00
CA PRO A 295 -2.35 13.40 -7.28
C PRO A 295 -3.74 13.04 -7.82
N VAL A 296 -4.29 13.93 -8.63
CA VAL A 296 -5.63 13.78 -9.18
C VAL A 296 -5.62 13.87 -10.70
N ILE A 297 -6.26 12.89 -11.35
CA ILE A 297 -6.65 12.94 -12.75
C ILE A 297 -8.18 13.05 -12.78
N ILE A 298 -8.71 14.08 -13.43
CA ILE A 298 -10.14 14.36 -13.51
C ILE A 298 -10.65 13.90 -14.87
N ALA A 299 -11.57 12.95 -14.89
CA ALA A 299 -12.33 12.61 -16.07
C ALA A 299 -13.69 13.33 -16.04
N ALA A 300 -13.93 14.23 -16.98
CA ALA A 300 -15.09 15.09 -16.98
C ALA A 300 -15.82 15.12 -18.32
N GLN A 301 -17.15 15.28 -18.28
CA GLN A 301 -17.95 15.55 -19.46
C GLN A 301 -17.73 16.99 -19.97
N ASP A 302 -17.93 17.21 -21.26
CA ASP A 302 -17.60 18.45 -21.99
C ASP A 302 -18.17 19.71 -21.32
N ASN A 303 -19.37 19.65 -20.80
CA ASN A 303 -20.05 20.76 -20.13
C ASN A 303 -19.40 21.19 -18.79
N HIS A 304 -18.53 20.36 -18.21
CA HIS A 304 -17.78 20.67 -16.98
C HIS A 304 -16.34 21.11 -17.22
N ILE A 305 -15.81 20.95 -18.43
CA ILE A 305 -14.40 21.22 -18.75
C ILE A 305 -14.02 22.66 -18.39
N SER A 306 -14.86 23.65 -18.74
CA SER A 306 -14.59 25.05 -18.40
C SER A 306 -14.47 25.28 -16.89
N ALA A 307 -15.42 24.76 -16.10
CA ALA A 307 -15.39 24.90 -14.64
C ALA A 307 -14.18 24.19 -14.02
N ILE A 308 -13.75 23.06 -14.59
CA ILE A 308 -12.56 22.34 -14.14
C ILE A 308 -11.29 23.11 -14.49
N HIS A 309 -11.20 23.74 -15.65
CA HIS A 309 -10.08 24.62 -15.98
C HIS A 309 -9.96 25.79 -15.00
N ASP A 310 -11.07 26.40 -14.58
CA ASP A 310 -11.08 27.45 -13.57
C ASP A 310 -10.57 26.92 -12.23
N ILE A 311 -10.98 25.71 -11.83
CA ILE A 311 -10.49 25.03 -10.64
C ILE A 311 -8.98 24.77 -10.76
N GLN A 312 -8.50 24.23 -11.87
CA GLN A 312 -7.07 23.99 -12.11
C GLN A 312 -6.28 25.30 -12.07
N HIS A 313 -6.76 26.34 -12.71
CA HIS A 313 -6.12 27.66 -12.67
C HIS A 313 -5.97 28.17 -11.23
N THR A 314 -7.02 28.03 -10.42
CA THR A 314 -7.01 28.43 -9.01
C THR A 314 -5.99 27.63 -8.20
N PHE A 315 -5.89 26.33 -8.41
CA PHE A 315 -4.89 25.49 -7.76
C PHE A 315 -3.47 25.80 -8.23
N ASN A 316 -3.26 26.03 -9.52
CA ASN A 316 -1.96 26.40 -10.07
C ASN A 316 -1.47 27.75 -9.51
N ALA A 317 -2.39 28.73 -9.34
CA ALA A 317 -2.07 30.04 -8.78
C ALA A 317 -1.55 30.02 -7.34
N VAL A 318 -1.82 28.94 -6.58
CA VAL A 318 -1.26 28.75 -5.24
C VAL A 318 0.04 27.96 -5.23
N GLY A 319 0.57 27.57 -6.39
CA GLY A 319 1.87 26.94 -6.56
C GLY A 319 1.84 25.41 -6.46
N LEU A 320 0.75 24.73 -6.86
CA LEU A 320 0.77 23.29 -6.97
C LEU A 320 1.83 22.81 -7.98
N PRO A 321 2.53 21.70 -7.70
CA PRO A 321 3.44 21.08 -8.65
C PRO A 321 2.72 20.74 -9.97
N ASP A 322 3.37 21.01 -11.10
CA ASP A 322 2.86 20.61 -12.40
C ASP A 322 2.62 19.10 -12.48
N GLY A 323 1.52 18.68 -13.07
CA GLY A 323 1.10 17.28 -13.15
C GLY A 323 0.38 16.74 -11.90
N LEU A 324 0.28 17.51 -10.80
CA LEU A 324 -0.43 17.05 -9.60
C LEU A 324 -1.95 17.02 -9.79
N LEU A 325 -2.48 17.90 -10.64
CA LEU A 325 -3.88 17.98 -11.02
C LEU A 325 -3.98 18.04 -12.55
N GLN A 326 -4.54 17.01 -13.16
CA GLN A 326 -4.66 16.87 -14.61
C GLN A 326 -6.10 16.58 -15.00
N THR A 327 -6.49 16.92 -16.23
CA THR A 327 -7.83 16.66 -16.78
C THR A 327 -7.73 15.79 -18.03
N VAL A 328 -8.72 14.96 -18.24
CA VAL A 328 -8.86 14.06 -19.38
C VAL A 328 -10.33 13.96 -19.79
N ASP A 329 -10.59 13.55 -21.01
CA ASP A 329 -11.93 13.34 -21.52
C ASP A 329 -12.63 12.19 -20.79
N PHE A 330 -13.95 12.28 -20.67
CA PHE A 330 -14.79 11.35 -19.93
C PHE A 330 -14.73 9.91 -20.44
N ASP A 331 -14.53 9.72 -21.74
CA ASP A 331 -14.41 8.42 -22.40
C ASP A 331 -13.17 7.62 -21.97
N ARG A 332 -12.18 8.28 -21.32
CA ARG A 332 -10.94 7.66 -20.84
C ARG A 332 -11.07 6.98 -19.47
N ILE A 333 -12.24 7.05 -18.83
CA ILE A 333 -12.48 6.44 -17.52
C ILE A 333 -12.14 4.94 -17.53
N GLY A 334 -12.55 4.22 -18.59
CA GLY A 334 -12.28 2.79 -18.72
C GLY A 334 -10.79 2.48 -18.71
N ALA A 335 -10.04 3.12 -19.61
CA ALA A 335 -8.60 2.95 -19.74
C ALA A 335 -7.83 3.33 -18.46
N LEU A 336 -8.17 4.47 -17.85
CA LEU A 336 -7.55 4.91 -16.60
C LEU A 336 -7.89 4.00 -15.42
N THR A 337 -9.15 3.55 -15.32
CA THR A 337 -9.52 2.61 -14.24
C THR A 337 -8.73 1.31 -14.35
N GLN A 338 -8.41 0.84 -15.54
CA GLN A 338 -7.60 -0.36 -15.75
C GLN A 338 -6.08 -0.13 -15.62
N HIS A 339 -5.62 1.13 -15.61
CA HIS A 339 -4.19 1.42 -15.48
C HIS A 339 -3.64 0.95 -14.11
N PRO A 340 -2.51 0.19 -14.06
CA PRO A 340 -2.00 -0.43 -12.83
C PRO A 340 -1.69 0.56 -11.71
N ASP A 341 -1.25 1.77 -12.07
CA ASP A 341 -0.81 2.78 -11.10
C ASP A 341 -1.93 3.73 -10.65
N ILE A 342 -3.17 3.56 -11.09
CA ILE A 342 -4.32 4.23 -10.46
C ILE A 342 -4.61 3.54 -9.13
N ALA A 343 -4.67 4.33 -8.06
CA ALA A 343 -4.77 3.85 -6.68
C ALA A 343 -6.17 3.97 -6.07
N GLY A 344 -7.10 4.61 -6.76
CA GLY A 344 -8.49 4.73 -6.33
C GLY A 344 -9.34 5.53 -7.32
N VAL A 345 -10.63 5.29 -7.29
CA VAL A 345 -11.63 6.00 -8.09
C VAL A 345 -12.54 6.78 -7.13
N VAL A 346 -12.77 8.06 -7.43
CA VAL A 346 -13.62 8.95 -6.65
C VAL A 346 -14.82 9.33 -7.51
N ALA A 347 -16.02 9.15 -7.01
CA ALA A 347 -17.23 9.48 -7.74
C ALA A 347 -18.34 9.98 -6.81
N ASN A 348 -19.29 10.75 -7.36
CA ASN A 348 -20.48 11.14 -6.64
C ASN A 348 -21.53 10.03 -6.76
N SER A 349 -21.98 9.50 -5.63
CA SER A 349 -22.96 8.42 -5.56
C SER A 349 -24.35 8.78 -6.11
N LYS A 350 -24.59 10.05 -6.45
CA LYS A 350 -25.87 10.49 -6.99
C LYS A 350 -26.07 10.10 -8.46
N ASN A 351 -25.01 9.90 -9.22
CA ASN A 351 -25.01 10.02 -10.66
C ASN A 351 -24.45 8.82 -11.43
N VAL A 352 -23.52 8.10 -10.85
CA VAL A 352 -22.96 6.88 -11.47
C VAL A 352 -23.63 5.67 -10.84
N SER A 353 -23.99 4.69 -11.66
CA SER A 353 -24.26 3.37 -11.10
C SER A 353 -23.01 2.91 -10.35
N SER A 354 -23.05 3.00 -9.04
CA SER A 354 -21.98 2.48 -8.18
C SER A 354 -21.67 1.02 -8.51
N GLN A 355 -22.65 0.30 -9.02
CA GLN A 355 -22.52 -1.09 -9.44
C GLN A 355 -21.66 -1.20 -10.71
N SER A 356 -21.90 -0.39 -11.74
CA SER A 356 -21.10 -0.41 -12.98
C SER A 356 -19.64 -0.04 -12.72
N LEU A 357 -19.39 0.98 -11.89
CA LEU A 357 -18.02 1.33 -11.49
C LEU A 357 -17.36 0.22 -10.67
N ARG A 358 -18.08 -0.41 -9.75
CA ARG A 358 -17.56 -1.55 -8.98
C ARG A 358 -17.24 -2.74 -9.88
N GLN A 359 -18.06 -3.01 -10.88
CA GLN A 359 -17.80 -4.05 -11.88
C GLN A 359 -16.57 -3.74 -12.70
N LEU A 360 -16.43 -2.49 -13.16
CA LEU A 360 -15.25 -2.05 -13.92
C LEU A 360 -13.96 -2.17 -13.08
N ILE A 361 -14.02 -1.75 -11.81
CA ILE A 361 -12.90 -1.89 -10.86
C ILE A 361 -12.59 -3.36 -10.58
N ALA A 362 -13.61 -4.22 -10.47
CA ALA A 362 -13.45 -5.65 -10.19
C ALA A 362 -12.87 -6.45 -11.38
N GLN A 363 -12.98 -5.93 -12.59
CA GLN A 363 -12.40 -6.55 -13.80
C GLN A 363 -10.91 -6.20 -13.98
N ARG A 364 -10.37 -5.36 -13.12
CA ARG A 364 -9.00 -4.89 -13.18
C ARG A 364 -8.02 -5.98 -12.75
N ASP A 365 -6.94 -6.13 -13.46
CA ASP A 365 -5.80 -6.93 -13.02
C ASP A 365 -4.97 -6.18 -11.96
N GLY A 366 -4.29 -6.93 -11.10
CA GLY A 366 -3.41 -6.37 -10.08
C GLY A 366 -4.11 -6.03 -8.77
N SER A 367 -3.65 -4.96 -8.10
CA SER A 367 -4.16 -4.59 -6.78
C SER A 367 -5.58 -4.07 -6.80
N ILE A 368 -6.38 -4.47 -5.80
CA ILE A 368 -7.75 -3.96 -5.62
C ILE A 368 -7.69 -2.51 -5.15
N ILE A 369 -8.39 -1.63 -5.85
CA ILE A 369 -8.47 -0.21 -5.53
C ILE A 369 -9.85 0.17 -4.96
N PRO A 370 -9.96 1.18 -4.07
CA PRO A 370 -11.22 1.61 -3.54
C PRO A 370 -12.04 2.43 -4.56
N LEU A 371 -13.37 2.26 -4.51
CA LEU A 371 -14.31 3.27 -4.96
C LEU A 371 -14.66 4.17 -3.77
N ILE A 372 -14.31 5.45 -3.87
CA ILE A 372 -14.52 6.47 -2.83
C ILE A 372 -15.74 7.29 -3.23
N GLU A 373 -16.88 6.97 -2.62
CA GLU A 373 -18.15 7.60 -2.97
C GLU A 373 -18.38 8.85 -2.11
N TRP A 374 -18.63 9.99 -2.74
CA TRP A 374 -18.98 11.22 -2.03
C TRP A 374 -20.28 11.03 -1.25
N PRO A 375 -20.33 11.33 0.06
CA PRO A 375 -21.49 11.09 0.88
C PRO A 375 -22.69 12.00 0.49
N LYS A 376 -23.89 11.43 0.44
CA LYS A 376 -25.15 12.15 0.12
C LYS A 376 -25.52 13.23 1.13
N SER A 377 -25.07 13.13 2.36
CA SER A 377 -25.34 14.13 3.40
C SER A 377 -24.34 15.26 3.30
N ASN A 378 -24.82 16.49 3.21
CA ASN A 378 -24.02 17.73 3.22
C ASN A 378 -23.21 17.98 4.53
N LYS A 379 -23.04 16.96 5.38
CA LYS A 379 -22.32 17.07 6.65
C LYS A 379 -20.80 17.06 6.50
N GLY A 380 -20.30 17.56 5.39
CA GLY A 380 -18.89 17.90 5.27
C GLY A 380 -17.92 16.71 5.26
N TYR A 381 -16.67 17.06 5.30
CA TYR A 381 -15.54 16.13 5.45
C TYR A 381 -15.62 15.42 6.78
N ASN A 382 -15.39 14.10 6.77
CA ASN A 382 -15.15 13.34 7.98
C ASN A 382 -13.88 12.50 7.82
N TYR A 383 -13.32 12.09 8.93
CA TYR A 383 -12.12 11.26 8.95
C TYR A 383 -12.28 9.96 8.15
N HIS A 384 -13.45 9.37 8.20
CA HIS A 384 -13.75 8.13 7.48
C HIS A 384 -13.66 8.30 5.95
N TRP A 385 -14.15 9.43 5.41
CA TRP A 385 -13.99 9.78 4.00
C TRP A 385 -12.51 9.91 3.62
N LEU A 386 -11.72 10.60 4.44
CA LEU A 386 -10.30 10.81 4.17
C LEU A 386 -9.50 9.51 4.19
N LEU A 387 -9.91 8.51 4.97
CA LEU A 387 -9.27 7.18 4.95
C LEU A 387 -9.33 6.48 3.59
N GLY A 388 -10.28 6.84 2.73
CA GLY A 388 -10.34 6.34 1.35
C GLY A 388 -9.09 6.70 0.53
N PHE A 389 -8.51 7.87 0.78
CA PHE A 389 -7.30 8.38 0.10
C PHE A 389 -5.99 7.91 0.73
N LEU A 390 -6.06 7.23 1.87
CA LEU A 390 -4.91 6.89 2.69
C LEU A 390 -4.72 5.39 2.81
N SER A 391 -3.47 5.00 2.97
CA SER A 391 -3.06 3.65 3.34
C SER A 391 -2.32 3.68 4.67
N GLU A 392 -2.48 2.63 5.46
CA GLU A 392 -1.79 2.46 6.73
C GLU A 392 -0.45 1.77 6.53
N ARG A 393 0.58 2.26 7.22
CA ARG A 393 1.89 1.61 7.34
C ARG A 393 2.27 1.49 8.80
N THR A 394 2.72 0.29 9.21
CA THR A 394 3.29 0.08 10.54
C THR A 394 4.81 -0.04 10.45
N ARG A 395 5.49 0.53 11.44
CA ARG A 395 6.90 0.35 11.71
C ARG A 395 7.05 -0.17 13.13
N THR A 396 7.72 -1.28 13.27
CA THR A 396 8.07 -1.86 14.56
C THR A 396 9.59 -1.98 14.63
N GLU A 397 10.19 -1.40 15.65
CA GLU A 397 11.64 -1.36 15.78
C GLU A 397 12.10 -1.84 17.14
N ASN A 398 13.08 -2.77 17.15
CA ASN A 398 13.79 -3.15 18.34
C ASN A 398 14.93 -2.18 18.60
N LEU A 399 14.75 -1.28 19.56
CA LEU A 399 15.72 -0.24 19.93
C LEU A 399 16.95 -0.82 20.66
N VAL A 400 16.78 -1.94 21.36
CA VAL A 400 17.87 -2.59 22.11
C VAL A 400 18.96 -3.13 21.15
N ALA A 401 18.56 -3.58 19.97
CA ALA A 401 19.47 -4.13 18.96
C ALA A 401 20.39 -3.07 18.33
N ARG A 402 20.12 -1.78 18.48
CA ARG A 402 20.96 -0.69 17.98
C ARG A 402 22.31 -0.58 18.71
N GLY A 403 22.46 -1.14 19.89
CA GLY A 403 23.70 -1.13 20.67
C GLY A 403 24.08 0.28 21.14
N GLY A 404 23.76 0.60 22.39
CA GLY A 404 23.96 1.92 22.98
C GLY A 404 22.88 2.93 22.55
N ASN A 405 22.27 3.61 23.49
CA ASN A 405 21.19 4.55 23.20
C ASN A 405 21.75 5.85 22.61
N THR A 406 22.00 5.85 21.30
CA THR A 406 22.47 7.05 20.59
C THR A 406 21.44 8.19 20.62
N GLN A 407 20.17 7.90 20.92
CA GLN A 407 19.15 8.94 21.11
C GLN A 407 19.40 9.76 22.39
N LEU A 408 20.05 9.22 23.41
CA LEU A 408 20.44 9.99 24.58
C LEU A 408 21.50 11.07 24.26
N PHE A 409 22.27 10.90 23.18
CA PHE A 409 23.22 11.92 22.75
C PHE A 409 22.54 13.08 21.99
N ASN A 410 21.38 12.84 21.39
CA ASN A 410 20.62 13.88 20.68
C ASN A 410 19.68 14.69 21.61
N LEU A 411 19.53 14.28 22.89
CA LEU A 411 18.78 15.03 23.89
C LEU A 411 19.65 16.07 24.63
N ALA A 412 20.93 16.19 24.26
CA ALA A 412 21.88 17.12 24.86
C ALA A 412 22.19 18.36 23.99
N GLU A 413 21.47 18.55 22.90
CA GLU A 413 21.35 19.77 22.10
C GLU A 413 19.88 20.26 22.16
#